data_4047672638e0a4eee82ae0fa69a5486e
#
_entry.id   4047672638e0a4eee82ae0fa69a5486e
#
_cell.length_a   1.000
_cell.length_b   1.000
_cell.length_c   1.000
_cell.angle_alpha   90.00
_cell.angle_beta   90.00
_cell.angle_gamma   90.00
#
_symmetry.space_group_name_H-M   'P 1'
#
loop_
_entity.id
_entity.type
_entity.pdbx_description
1 polymer ?
#
loop_
_entity_poly.entity_id
_entity_poly.type
_entity_poly.pdbx_seq_one_letter_code
_entity_poly.pdbx_strand_id
1 'polypeptide(L)'
;MGSINTTCAYCGVGCGVTARVTGERSVEIAGDKAHPANAGALCSKGTHLGETVGLDGRLLHPMIGAERVSWDRAISEVAQAMGDCIEKHGPDSVAFYVSGQLLTEDYYVANKLMKGFVGSGNIDTNSRLCMASAVAAHNRAFGEDIVPCTYEDLDHADLILLVGSNTAWCHPVIWQRLERAREDHGATLVVIDPRRTETAERADLHVPVAPDGDVALFDALLATQDIDTAAVERTCEVPEGFWDRPSANHGIEPSLFADLAGLVAGSERMITLFSQGANQSRSGTDKGNAIINLHLATGQINRRGAGPFSITGQPNAMGGREVGGLANTLACHLGFSDDERAAVSGFWRTDRLTQGPGLKAVDLFEAVHGGDVKFLWVMATNPAVSMPNAGRVREALAKCETVVVSDVLEDTDTGRLAHIRLPALAWGEKDGTVTNSDRIVRRQRAHFPGPGEARADWR
;
A
#
# COMPACT_ATOMS: atom_id res chain seq x y z
N MET A 1 -35.60 -1.75 -5.28
CA MET A 1 -34.22 -1.93 -5.76
C MET A 1 -33.46 -2.72 -4.71
N GLY A 2 -32.65 -3.72 -5.10
CA GLY A 2 -31.91 -4.55 -4.16
C GLY A 2 -30.73 -3.82 -3.55
N SER A 3 -30.27 -4.27 -2.39
CA SER A 3 -28.98 -3.86 -1.81
C SER A 3 -27.86 -4.75 -2.34
N ILE A 4 -26.67 -4.18 -2.48
CA ILE A 4 -25.46 -4.86 -2.97
C ILE A 4 -24.37 -4.75 -1.89
N ASN A 5 -23.80 -5.87 -1.49
CA ASN A 5 -22.61 -5.87 -0.63
C ASN A 5 -21.37 -5.71 -1.48
N THR A 6 -20.54 -4.71 -1.14
CA THR A 6 -19.32 -4.34 -1.84
C THR A 6 -18.26 -3.88 -0.84
N THR A 7 -17.10 -3.44 -1.31
CA THR A 7 -15.99 -3.00 -0.46
C THR A 7 -15.83 -1.48 -0.53
N CYS A 8 -15.56 -0.85 0.60
CA CYS A 8 -15.22 0.57 0.69
C CYS A 8 -13.88 0.85 -0.02
N ALA A 9 -13.82 1.96 -0.78
CA ALA A 9 -12.67 2.32 -1.60
C ALA A 9 -11.64 3.24 -0.92
N TYR A 10 -11.78 3.56 0.37
CA TYR A 10 -10.95 4.62 0.98
C TYR A 10 -9.60 4.16 1.52
N CYS A 11 -9.55 3.05 2.24
CA CYS A 11 -8.30 2.64 2.87
C CYS A 11 -8.15 1.12 2.97
N GLY A 12 -6.94 0.70 3.36
CA GLY A 12 -6.53 -0.70 3.46
C GLY A 12 -7.25 -1.53 4.52
N VAL A 13 -8.17 -0.96 5.31
CA VAL A 13 -9.05 -1.76 6.18
C VAL A 13 -9.95 -2.67 5.35
N GLY A 14 -10.39 -2.22 4.16
CA GLY A 14 -11.23 -3.02 3.29
C GLY A 14 -12.62 -3.29 3.88
N CYS A 15 -13.23 -2.30 4.51
CA CYS A 15 -14.55 -2.42 5.14
C CYS A 15 -15.62 -2.90 4.15
N GLY A 16 -16.43 -3.87 4.58
CA GLY A 16 -17.64 -4.25 3.85
C GLY A 16 -18.73 -3.21 4.04
N VAL A 17 -19.35 -2.84 2.92
CA VAL A 17 -20.49 -1.91 2.88
C VAL A 17 -21.66 -2.53 2.13
N THR A 18 -22.87 -2.21 2.57
CA THR A 18 -24.10 -2.49 1.86
C THR A 18 -24.55 -1.20 1.19
N ALA A 19 -24.55 -1.19 -0.14
CA ALA A 19 -24.99 -0.10 -0.99
C ALA A 19 -26.43 -0.32 -1.45
N ARG A 20 -27.32 0.63 -1.19
CA ARG A 20 -28.72 0.63 -1.65
C ARG A 20 -28.91 1.80 -2.61
N VAL A 21 -28.99 1.51 -3.89
CA VAL A 21 -29.25 2.54 -4.93
C VAL A 21 -30.63 3.13 -4.74
N THR A 22 -30.71 4.45 -4.57
CA THR A 22 -31.94 5.21 -4.32
C THR A 22 -32.34 6.14 -5.47
N GLY A 23 -31.43 6.37 -6.41
CA GLY A 23 -31.66 7.20 -7.60
C GLY A 23 -30.60 6.93 -8.68
N GLU A 24 -30.65 7.69 -9.76
CA GLU A 24 -29.74 7.53 -10.90
C GLU A 24 -28.26 7.62 -10.49
N ARG A 25 -27.91 8.56 -9.62
CA ARG A 25 -26.58 8.76 -9.01
C ARG A 25 -26.74 9.04 -7.52
N SER A 26 -27.51 8.21 -6.84
CA SER A 26 -27.74 8.31 -5.41
C SER A 26 -27.74 6.92 -4.78
N VAL A 27 -27.00 6.78 -3.68
CA VAL A 27 -26.84 5.53 -2.95
C VAL A 27 -26.77 5.79 -1.46
N GLU A 28 -27.51 5.01 -0.69
CA GLU A 28 -27.37 4.96 0.75
C GLU A 28 -26.36 3.87 1.13
N ILE A 29 -25.48 4.19 2.07
CA ILE A 29 -24.43 3.31 2.54
C ILE A 29 -24.66 2.91 4.00
N ALA A 30 -24.59 1.62 4.26
CA ALA A 30 -24.53 1.04 5.60
C ALA A 30 -23.35 0.08 5.72
N GLY A 31 -22.86 -0.15 6.93
CA GLY A 31 -21.83 -1.17 7.16
C GLY A 31 -22.42 -2.57 7.03
N ASP A 32 -21.70 -3.46 6.36
CA ASP A 32 -22.05 -4.89 6.29
C ASP A 32 -21.72 -5.56 7.62
N LYS A 33 -22.78 -5.93 8.36
CA LYS A 33 -22.63 -6.56 9.70
C LYS A 33 -21.99 -7.94 9.67
N ALA A 34 -22.05 -8.63 8.54
CA ALA A 34 -21.44 -9.95 8.38
C ALA A 34 -19.98 -9.88 7.91
N HIS A 35 -19.49 -8.70 7.58
CA HIS A 35 -18.14 -8.55 7.03
C HIS A 35 -17.07 -8.60 8.13
N PRO A 36 -16.06 -9.49 8.05
CA PRO A 36 -15.11 -9.74 9.14
C PRO A 36 -14.16 -8.57 9.42
N ALA A 37 -13.87 -7.72 8.45
CA ALA A 37 -12.97 -6.58 8.67
C ALA A 37 -13.58 -5.51 9.58
N ASN A 38 -14.88 -5.26 9.48
CA ASN A 38 -15.53 -4.15 10.16
C ASN A 38 -16.80 -4.51 10.96
N ALA A 39 -17.37 -5.70 10.82
CA ALA A 39 -18.59 -6.14 11.52
C ALA A 39 -19.70 -5.07 11.56
N GLY A 40 -19.90 -4.35 10.46
CA GLY A 40 -20.86 -3.27 10.31
C GLY A 40 -20.37 -1.88 10.77
N ALA A 41 -19.21 -1.77 11.40
CA ALA A 41 -18.63 -0.48 11.78
C ALA A 41 -18.16 0.31 10.54
N LEU A 42 -18.35 1.62 10.55
CA LEU A 42 -17.83 2.54 9.52
C LEU A 42 -17.19 3.77 10.18
N CYS A 43 -16.26 4.38 9.47
CA CYS A 43 -15.76 5.71 9.79
C CYS A 43 -16.55 6.78 9.03
N SER A 44 -16.31 8.05 9.33
CA SER A 44 -16.95 9.18 8.63
C SER A 44 -16.83 9.09 7.10
N LYS A 45 -15.64 8.77 6.59
CA LYS A 45 -15.42 8.59 5.14
C LYS A 45 -16.27 7.45 4.56
N GLY A 46 -16.33 6.30 5.25
CA GLY A 46 -17.14 5.16 4.82
C GLY A 46 -18.63 5.44 4.84
N THR A 47 -19.12 6.20 5.84
CA THR A 47 -20.52 6.60 5.93
C THR A 47 -20.93 7.54 4.79
N HIS A 48 -20.03 8.47 4.41
CA HIS A 48 -20.25 9.43 3.33
C HIS A 48 -19.78 8.94 1.95
N LEU A 49 -19.46 7.67 1.80
CA LEU A 49 -18.98 7.11 0.52
C LEU A 49 -20.00 7.31 -0.62
N GLY A 50 -21.30 7.31 -0.30
CA GLY A 50 -22.37 7.55 -1.27
C GLY A 50 -22.35 8.95 -1.91
N GLU A 51 -21.69 9.94 -1.29
CA GLU A 51 -21.57 11.29 -1.84
C GLU A 51 -20.54 11.40 -2.97
N THR A 52 -19.71 10.35 -3.17
CA THR A 52 -18.65 10.32 -4.20
C THR A 52 -19.12 9.86 -5.58
N VAL A 53 -20.38 9.50 -5.74
CA VAL A 53 -20.91 8.93 -6.99
C VAL A 53 -21.39 9.96 -8.01
N GLY A 54 -21.30 11.25 -7.67
CA GLY A 54 -21.63 12.37 -8.57
C GLY A 54 -20.78 12.43 -9.83
N LEU A 55 -21.21 13.23 -10.80
CA LEU A 55 -20.52 13.40 -12.08
C LEU A 55 -19.80 14.74 -12.22
N ASP A 56 -19.85 15.59 -11.20
CA ASP A 56 -19.19 16.89 -11.23
C ASP A 56 -17.66 16.71 -11.35
N GLY A 57 -17.05 17.36 -12.34
CA GLY A 57 -15.61 17.31 -12.60
C GLY A 57 -15.11 15.97 -13.15
N ARG A 58 -16.01 15.06 -13.59
CA ARG A 58 -15.64 13.75 -14.15
C ARG A 58 -15.12 13.87 -15.58
N LEU A 59 -14.05 13.16 -15.88
CA LEU A 59 -13.63 12.90 -17.25
C LEU A 59 -14.56 11.85 -17.85
N LEU A 60 -15.33 12.24 -18.88
CA LEU A 60 -16.39 11.39 -19.45
C LEU A 60 -16.04 10.84 -20.84
N HIS A 61 -15.05 11.38 -21.49
CA HIS A 61 -14.66 11.03 -22.87
C HIS A 61 -13.14 11.02 -23.03
N PRO A 62 -12.59 10.18 -23.93
CA PRO A 62 -11.18 10.25 -24.28
C PRO A 62 -10.82 11.61 -24.89
N MET A 63 -9.67 12.14 -24.50
CA MET A 63 -9.18 13.44 -24.96
C MET A 63 -7.75 13.31 -25.48
N ILE A 64 -7.46 13.94 -26.64
CA ILE A 64 -6.11 14.18 -27.13
C ILE A 64 -5.90 15.70 -27.12
N GLY A 65 -5.02 16.18 -26.24
CA GLY A 65 -4.95 17.60 -25.94
C GLY A 65 -6.28 18.14 -25.43
N ALA A 66 -6.87 19.09 -26.16
CA ALA A 66 -8.20 19.66 -25.87
C ALA A 66 -9.33 19.03 -26.71
N GLU A 67 -9.01 18.12 -27.63
CA GLU A 67 -10.00 17.51 -28.53
C GLU A 67 -10.60 16.25 -27.93
N ARG A 68 -11.94 16.17 -27.87
CA ARG A 68 -12.65 14.93 -27.61
C ARG A 68 -12.52 13.98 -28.81
N VAL A 69 -12.13 12.72 -28.56
CA VAL A 69 -11.95 11.71 -29.60
C VAL A 69 -12.70 10.42 -29.26
N SER A 70 -12.81 9.53 -30.22
CA SER A 70 -13.32 8.17 -29.94
C SER A 70 -12.24 7.33 -29.22
N TRP A 71 -12.69 6.27 -28.54
CA TRP A 71 -11.77 5.30 -27.94
C TRP A 71 -10.82 4.66 -28.96
N ASP A 72 -11.34 4.31 -30.15
CA ASP A 72 -10.51 3.69 -31.19
C ASP A 72 -9.36 4.63 -31.62
N ARG A 73 -9.65 5.93 -31.77
CA ARG A 73 -8.60 6.91 -32.07
C ARG A 73 -7.64 7.08 -30.92
N ALA A 74 -8.13 7.19 -29.68
CA ALA A 74 -7.27 7.36 -28.50
C ALA A 74 -6.34 6.16 -28.29
N ILE A 75 -6.85 4.93 -28.38
CA ILE A 75 -6.04 3.71 -28.23
C ILE A 75 -5.04 3.58 -29.39
N SER A 76 -5.44 3.90 -30.62
CA SER A 76 -4.52 3.88 -31.76
C SER A 76 -3.36 4.85 -31.57
N GLU A 77 -3.64 6.07 -31.08
CA GLU A 77 -2.60 7.07 -30.79
C GLU A 77 -1.66 6.62 -29.66
N VAL A 78 -2.22 6.08 -28.56
CA VAL A 78 -1.43 5.52 -27.45
C VAL A 78 -0.55 4.37 -27.93
N ALA A 79 -1.10 3.43 -28.71
CA ALA A 79 -0.37 2.28 -29.21
C ALA A 79 0.74 2.67 -30.18
N GLN A 80 0.46 3.64 -31.07
CA GLN A 80 1.45 4.16 -32.01
C GLN A 80 2.57 4.88 -31.28
N ALA A 81 2.25 5.84 -30.38
CA ALA A 81 3.26 6.57 -29.62
C ALA A 81 4.16 5.65 -28.78
N MET A 82 3.56 4.63 -28.15
CA MET A 82 4.31 3.60 -27.41
C MET A 82 5.19 2.77 -28.34
N GLY A 83 4.65 2.31 -29.47
CA GLY A 83 5.37 1.50 -30.46
C GLY A 83 6.56 2.27 -31.06
N ASP A 84 6.34 3.51 -31.48
CA ASP A 84 7.38 4.39 -32.02
C ASP A 84 8.49 4.67 -30.98
N CYS A 85 8.10 4.84 -29.71
CA CYS A 85 9.03 5.03 -28.60
C CYS A 85 9.91 3.78 -28.41
N ILE A 86 9.31 2.58 -28.40
CA ILE A 86 10.03 1.30 -28.27
C ILE A 86 10.97 1.08 -29.47
N GLU A 87 10.51 1.34 -30.70
CA GLU A 87 11.30 1.14 -31.90
C GLU A 87 12.54 2.03 -31.93
N LYS A 88 12.38 3.32 -31.51
CA LYS A 88 13.47 4.31 -31.54
C LYS A 88 14.43 4.20 -30.38
N HIS A 89 13.95 3.86 -29.21
CA HIS A 89 14.69 4.03 -27.94
C HIS A 89 14.76 2.75 -27.09
N GLY A 90 14.10 1.67 -27.51
CA GLY A 90 14.03 0.41 -26.76
C GLY A 90 12.91 0.39 -25.69
N PRO A 91 12.61 -0.79 -25.13
CA PRO A 91 11.49 -0.98 -24.23
C PRO A 91 11.58 -0.18 -22.91
N ASP A 92 12.79 0.09 -22.43
CA ASP A 92 13.00 0.83 -21.16
C ASP A 92 12.74 2.34 -21.26
N SER A 93 12.50 2.85 -22.48
CA SER A 93 12.03 4.22 -22.70
C SER A 93 10.54 4.41 -22.39
N VAL A 94 9.81 3.32 -22.11
CA VAL A 94 8.40 3.31 -21.71
C VAL A 94 8.30 3.01 -20.22
N ALA A 95 7.42 3.73 -19.52
CA ALA A 95 7.14 3.48 -18.12
C ALA A 95 5.65 3.64 -17.77
N PHE A 96 5.19 2.86 -16.76
CA PHE A 96 3.87 2.99 -16.16
C PHE A 96 4.00 3.38 -14.70
N TYR A 97 3.17 4.34 -14.25
CA TYR A 97 3.06 4.73 -12.86
C TYR A 97 1.63 4.52 -12.38
N VAL A 98 1.42 3.46 -11.59
CA VAL A 98 0.11 2.98 -11.18
C VAL A 98 -0.19 3.32 -9.71
N SER A 99 -1.33 2.86 -9.17
CA SER A 99 -1.83 3.32 -7.89
C SER A 99 -2.46 2.21 -7.06
N GLY A 100 -2.29 2.26 -5.74
CA GLY A 100 -3.02 1.43 -4.76
C GLY A 100 -4.53 1.67 -4.73
N GLN A 101 -5.06 2.52 -5.61
CA GLN A 101 -6.50 2.74 -5.85
C GLN A 101 -7.06 1.84 -6.96
N LEU A 102 -6.20 1.24 -7.78
CA LEU A 102 -6.58 0.32 -8.84
C LEU A 102 -7.10 -1.00 -8.27
N LEU A 103 -7.97 -1.68 -9.02
CA LEU A 103 -8.34 -3.06 -8.73
C LEU A 103 -7.16 -4.00 -9.02
N THR A 104 -7.21 -5.20 -8.45
CA THR A 104 -6.17 -6.21 -8.69
C THR A 104 -6.06 -6.58 -10.17
N GLU A 105 -7.20 -6.62 -10.88
CA GLU A 105 -7.27 -6.86 -12.32
C GLU A 105 -6.58 -5.76 -13.13
N ASP A 106 -6.77 -4.50 -12.74
CA ASP A 106 -6.12 -3.35 -13.39
C ASP A 106 -4.59 -3.46 -13.26
N TYR A 107 -4.10 -3.73 -12.06
CA TYR A 107 -2.68 -3.97 -11.80
C TYR A 107 -2.12 -5.14 -12.59
N TYR A 108 -2.85 -6.26 -12.61
CA TYR A 108 -2.41 -7.47 -13.30
C TYR A 108 -2.23 -7.24 -14.81
N VAL A 109 -3.21 -6.58 -15.44
CA VAL A 109 -3.15 -6.30 -16.88
C VAL A 109 -2.04 -5.32 -17.20
N ALA A 110 -1.91 -4.22 -16.42
CA ALA A 110 -0.83 -3.24 -16.59
C ALA A 110 0.55 -3.89 -16.42
N ASN A 111 0.73 -4.71 -15.37
CA ASN A 111 1.98 -5.42 -15.11
C ASN A 111 2.33 -6.41 -16.22
N LYS A 112 1.34 -7.19 -16.67
CA LYS A 112 1.52 -8.16 -17.77
C LYS A 112 1.87 -7.47 -19.08
N LEU A 113 1.21 -6.36 -19.42
CA LEU A 113 1.52 -5.57 -20.60
C LEU A 113 2.96 -5.05 -20.54
N MET A 114 3.33 -4.40 -19.46
CA MET A 114 4.66 -3.79 -19.32
C MET A 114 5.78 -4.84 -19.31
N LYS A 115 5.72 -5.80 -18.39
CA LYS A 115 6.80 -6.76 -18.19
C LYS A 115 6.80 -7.89 -19.21
N GLY A 116 5.61 -8.28 -19.69
CA GLY A 116 5.46 -9.42 -20.58
C GLY A 116 5.48 -9.09 -22.06
N PHE A 117 5.01 -7.94 -22.48
CA PHE A 117 4.81 -7.61 -23.90
C PHE A 117 5.58 -6.37 -24.36
N VAL A 118 5.69 -5.32 -23.55
CA VAL A 118 6.64 -4.23 -23.79
C VAL A 118 8.07 -4.72 -23.54
N GLY A 119 8.27 -5.55 -22.52
CA GLY A 119 9.57 -6.14 -22.19
C GLY A 119 10.41 -5.25 -21.28
N SER A 120 9.77 -4.32 -20.53
CA SER A 120 10.43 -3.46 -19.56
C SER A 120 9.91 -3.70 -18.15
N GLY A 121 10.80 -3.60 -17.16
CA GLY A 121 10.46 -3.60 -15.74
C GLY A 121 9.91 -2.28 -15.21
N ASN A 122 9.87 -1.22 -16.01
CA ASN A 122 9.54 0.14 -15.62
C ASN A 122 8.05 0.35 -15.33
N ILE A 123 7.51 -0.43 -14.41
CA ILE A 123 6.19 -0.21 -13.81
C ILE A 123 6.34 -0.14 -12.29
N ASP A 124 5.93 0.97 -11.69
CA ASP A 124 5.92 1.13 -10.25
C ASP A 124 4.67 1.89 -9.79
N THR A 125 4.43 1.95 -8.50
CA THR A 125 3.18 2.42 -7.92
C THR A 125 3.44 3.46 -6.83
N ASN A 126 2.45 4.32 -6.55
CA ASN A 126 2.50 5.22 -5.41
C ASN A 126 2.59 4.48 -4.06
N SER A 127 2.21 3.21 -4.01
CA SER A 127 2.40 2.33 -2.84
C SER A 127 3.89 2.13 -2.48
N ARG A 128 4.81 2.37 -3.41
CA ARG A 128 6.26 2.43 -3.18
C ARG A 128 6.62 3.42 -2.06
N LEU A 129 6.00 4.58 -2.06
CA LEU A 129 6.24 5.64 -1.07
C LEU A 129 5.36 5.47 0.18
N CYS A 130 4.54 4.43 0.25
CA CYS A 130 3.67 4.11 1.38
C CYS A 130 4.31 3.04 2.27
N MET A 131 4.41 1.79 1.77
CA MET A 131 4.67 0.60 2.57
C MET A 131 5.84 -0.26 2.06
N ALA A 132 6.65 0.22 1.11
CA ALA A 132 7.75 -0.58 0.55
C ALA A 132 8.79 -1.01 1.59
N SER A 133 8.96 -0.23 2.66
CA SER A 133 9.83 -0.61 3.79
C SER A 133 9.33 -1.86 4.51
N ALA A 134 8.02 -1.98 4.76
CA ALA A 134 7.42 -3.19 5.32
C ALA A 134 7.59 -4.39 4.38
N VAL A 135 7.37 -4.20 3.06
CA VAL A 135 7.62 -5.26 2.05
C VAL A 135 9.07 -5.76 2.14
N ALA A 136 10.04 -4.83 2.17
CA ALA A 136 11.44 -5.19 2.26
C ALA A 136 11.80 -5.86 3.60
N ALA A 137 11.20 -5.41 4.70
CA ALA A 137 11.39 -6.02 6.02
C ALA A 137 10.85 -7.45 6.09
N HIS A 138 9.65 -7.69 5.54
CA HIS A 138 9.07 -9.03 5.48
C HIS A 138 9.90 -9.96 4.59
N ASN A 139 10.32 -9.51 3.40
CA ASN A 139 11.20 -10.30 2.52
C ASN A 139 12.53 -10.65 3.20
N ARG A 140 13.14 -9.70 3.93
CA ARG A 140 14.40 -9.93 4.64
C ARG A 140 14.23 -10.91 5.80
N ALA A 141 13.11 -10.85 6.53
CA ALA A 141 12.87 -11.67 7.70
C ALA A 141 12.31 -13.07 7.36
N PHE A 142 11.41 -13.16 6.38
CA PHE A 142 10.64 -14.36 6.07
C PHE A 142 10.96 -14.98 4.71
N GLY A 143 11.78 -14.31 3.90
CA GLY A 143 12.06 -14.72 2.52
C GLY A 143 10.94 -14.38 1.53
N GLU A 144 9.82 -13.85 2.02
CA GLU A 144 8.65 -13.51 1.22
C GLU A 144 7.92 -12.29 1.80
N ASP A 145 7.21 -11.55 0.97
CA ASP A 145 6.35 -10.45 1.39
C ASP A 145 5.02 -10.98 1.97
N ILE A 146 5.00 -11.23 3.27
CA ILE A 146 3.84 -11.73 4.01
C ILE A 146 3.42 -10.75 5.11
N VAL A 147 2.15 -10.87 5.55
CA VAL A 147 1.65 -10.24 6.78
C VAL A 147 1.16 -11.36 7.68
N PRO A 148 1.86 -11.64 8.81
CA PRO A 148 1.59 -12.82 9.61
C PRO A 148 0.37 -12.71 10.54
N CYS A 149 -0.35 -11.58 10.52
CA CYS A 149 -1.50 -11.31 11.39
C CYS A 149 -2.78 -11.08 10.61
N THR A 150 -3.91 -11.31 11.26
CA THR A 150 -5.25 -11.00 10.79
C THR A 150 -5.91 -9.95 11.70
N TYR A 151 -7.04 -9.39 11.27
CA TYR A 151 -7.81 -8.48 12.15
C TYR A 151 -8.40 -9.18 13.36
N GLU A 152 -8.64 -10.51 13.31
CA GLU A 152 -9.10 -11.27 14.46
C GLU A 152 -8.04 -11.35 15.57
N ASP A 153 -6.74 -11.28 15.22
CA ASP A 153 -5.68 -11.28 16.22
C ASP A 153 -5.76 -10.06 17.14
N LEU A 154 -6.26 -8.92 16.63
CA LEU A 154 -6.48 -7.72 17.44
C LEU A 154 -7.48 -7.93 18.58
N ASP A 155 -8.47 -8.82 18.37
CA ASP A 155 -9.51 -9.12 19.37
C ASP A 155 -8.99 -10.05 20.48
N HIS A 156 -7.77 -10.56 20.39
CA HIS A 156 -7.18 -11.53 21.31
C HIS A 156 -5.85 -11.12 21.92
N ALA A 157 -5.31 -9.98 21.51
CA ALA A 157 -4.04 -9.48 22.04
C ALA A 157 -4.19 -8.97 23.47
N ASP A 158 -3.18 -9.26 24.32
CA ASP A 158 -3.10 -8.73 25.69
C ASP A 158 -2.37 -7.40 25.71
N LEU A 159 -1.36 -7.26 24.82
CA LEU A 159 -0.58 -6.04 24.61
C LEU A 159 -0.61 -5.63 23.15
N ILE A 160 -1.01 -4.39 22.91
CA ILE A 160 -1.08 -3.80 21.58
C ILE A 160 -0.09 -2.64 21.52
N LEU A 161 0.92 -2.74 20.65
CA LEU A 161 1.87 -1.67 20.38
C LEU A 161 1.48 -0.99 19.05
N LEU A 162 1.30 0.33 19.05
CA LEU A 162 1.10 1.14 17.84
C LEU A 162 2.36 1.95 17.55
N VAL A 163 3.06 1.65 16.46
CA VAL A 163 4.34 2.27 16.10
C VAL A 163 4.19 3.18 14.89
N GLY A 164 4.39 4.48 15.07
CA GLY A 164 4.25 5.46 14.00
C GLY A 164 2.87 5.41 13.32
N SER A 165 1.81 5.21 14.12
CA SER A 165 0.44 5.01 13.63
C SER A 165 -0.57 5.84 14.43
N ASN A 166 -1.08 6.91 13.83
CA ASN A 166 -2.23 7.63 14.37
C ASN A 166 -3.54 6.92 13.97
N THR A 167 -3.75 5.72 14.52
CA THR A 167 -4.80 4.78 14.10
C THR A 167 -6.21 5.35 14.26
N ALA A 168 -6.45 6.17 15.30
CA ALA A 168 -7.74 6.83 15.52
C ALA A 168 -8.15 7.71 14.32
N TRP A 169 -7.19 8.30 13.60
CA TRP A 169 -7.44 9.13 12.43
C TRP A 169 -7.28 8.39 11.10
N CYS A 170 -6.24 7.58 10.98
CA CYS A 170 -5.88 6.97 9.69
C CYS A 170 -6.67 5.69 9.41
N HIS A 171 -6.98 4.91 10.44
CA HIS A 171 -7.71 3.64 10.36
C HIS A 171 -8.80 3.53 11.43
N PRO A 172 -9.82 4.43 11.43
CA PRO A 172 -10.77 4.55 12.55
C PRO A 172 -11.55 3.27 12.86
N VAL A 173 -11.77 2.39 11.88
CA VAL A 173 -12.47 1.11 12.11
C VAL A 173 -11.56 0.11 12.83
N ILE A 174 -10.24 0.10 12.52
CA ILE A 174 -9.27 -0.66 13.32
C ILE A 174 -9.23 -0.07 14.74
N TRP A 175 -9.18 1.25 14.88
CA TRP A 175 -9.22 1.90 16.19
C TRP A 175 -10.42 1.46 17.03
N GLN A 176 -11.63 1.45 16.46
CA GLN A 176 -12.83 0.95 17.14
C GLN A 176 -12.71 -0.52 17.57
N ARG A 177 -11.96 -1.33 16.83
CA ARG A 177 -11.69 -2.73 17.17
C ARG A 177 -10.71 -2.83 18.34
N LEU A 178 -9.66 -2.01 18.38
CA LEU A 178 -8.73 -1.93 19.51
C LEU A 178 -9.43 -1.47 20.80
N GLU A 179 -10.28 -0.44 20.72
CA GLU A 179 -11.07 0.01 21.87
C GLU A 179 -11.96 -1.13 22.43
N ARG A 180 -12.62 -1.89 21.57
CA ARG A 180 -13.40 -3.07 22.01
C ARG A 180 -12.54 -4.13 22.69
N ALA A 181 -11.35 -4.45 22.16
CA ALA A 181 -10.45 -5.40 22.80
C ALA A 181 -10.03 -4.95 24.20
N ARG A 182 -9.83 -3.64 24.40
CA ARG A 182 -9.57 -3.06 25.73
C ARG A 182 -10.78 -3.17 26.67
N GLU A 183 -11.97 -2.91 26.17
CA GLU A 183 -13.22 -2.99 26.95
C GLU A 183 -13.58 -4.44 27.30
N ASP A 184 -13.44 -5.38 26.37
CA ASP A 184 -13.92 -6.75 26.51
C ASP A 184 -13.00 -7.62 27.38
N HIS A 185 -11.67 -7.41 27.34
CA HIS A 185 -10.72 -8.27 28.07
C HIS A 185 -9.49 -7.53 28.64
N GLY A 186 -9.50 -6.21 28.63
CA GLY A 186 -8.46 -5.41 29.31
C GLY A 186 -7.12 -5.35 28.57
N ALA A 187 -7.12 -5.45 27.23
CA ALA A 187 -5.89 -5.31 26.45
C ALA A 187 -5.18 -3.98 26.75
N THR A 188 -3.89 -4.01 27.00
CA THR A 188 -3.09 -2.81 27.23
C THR A 188 -2.66 -2.20 25.88
N LEU A 189 -2.90 -0.90 25.71
CA LEU A 189 -2.56 -0.16 24.49
C LEU A 189 -1.38 0.78 24.73
N VAL A 190 -0.30 0.58 24.01
CA VAL A 190 0.89 1.44 24.02
C VAL A 190 1.05 2.11 22.66
N VAL A 191 1.32 3.41 22.67
CA VAL A 191 1.62 4.18 21.45
C VAL A 191 3.07 4.65 21.48
N ILE A 192 3.83 4.23 20.48
CA ILE A 192 5.23 4.60 20.24
C ILE A 192 5.24 5.61 19.07
N ASP A 193 5.32 6.89 19.39
CA ASP A 193 5.27 7.98 18.43
C ASP A 193 5.94 9.22 19.03
N PRO A 194 6.82 9.94 18.31
CA PRO A 194 7.45 11.14 18.85
C PRO A 194 6.44 12.23 19.23
N ARG A 195 5.27 12.19 18.64
CA ARG A 195 4.19 13.16 18.88
C ARG A 195 3.06 12.53 19.70
N ARG A 196 2.54 13.30 20.68
CA ARG A 196 1.31 12.93 21.39
C ARG A 196 0.09 13.19 20.50
N THR A 197 -0.25 12.19 19.70
CA THR A 197 -1.39 12.22 18.78
C THR A 197 -2.70 11.94 19.52
N GLU A 198 -3.85 12.14 18.85
CA GLU A 198 -5.17 11.71 19.37
C GLU A 198 -5.18 10.22 19.78
N THR A 199 -4.47 9.36 19.03
CA THR A 199 -4.29 7.96 19.39
C THR A 199 -3.48 7.81 20.68
N ALA A 200 -2.41 8.59 20.84
CA ALA A 200 -1.54 8.55 22.02
C ALA A 200 -2.24 9.12 23.27
N GLU A 201 -3.15 10.08 23.11
CA GLU A 201 -3.93 10.63 24.23
C GLU A 201 -4.88 9.63 24.86
N ARG A 202 -5.29 8.61 24.09
CA ARG A 202 -6.21 7.56 24.52
C ARG A 202 -5.53 6.26 24.88
N ALA A 203 -4.21 6.17 24.72
CA ALA A 203 -3.42 5.00 25.08
C ALA A 203 -3.22 4.89 26.60
N ASP A 204 -2.98 3.69 27.06
CA ASP A 204 -2.60 3.44 28.47
C ASP A 204 -1.18 3.93 28.74
N LEU A 205 -0.29 3.84 27.71
CA LEU A 205 1.07 4.33 27.77
C LEU A 205 1.44 5.03 26.44
N HIS A 206 1.96 6.26 26.52
CA HIS A 206 2.60 6.95 25.39
C HIS A 206 4.11 6.95 25.56
N VAL A 207 4.83 6.43 24.58
CA VAL A 207 6.27 6.36 24.52
C VAL A 207 6.76 7.35 23.44
N PRO A 208 7.23 8.54 23.82
CA PRO A 208 7.68 9.57 22.90
C PRO A 208 9.08 9.28 22.41
N VAL A 209 9.21 8.27 21.52
CA VAL A 209 10.49 7.89 20.90
C VAL A 209 11.08 9.08 20.13
N ALA A 210 12.40 9.27 20.18
CA ALA A 210 13.06 10.29 19.37
C ALA A 210 12.79 9.99 17.86
N PRO A 211 12.67 11.03 17.03
CA PRO A 211 12.57 10.81 15.58
C PRO A 211 13.72 9.90 15.11
N ASP A 212 13.35 8.83 14.39
CA ASP A 212 14.26 7.77 13.92
C ASP A 212 14.89 6.86 15.01
N GLY A 213 14.45 6.98 16.26
CA GLY A 213 14.91 6.18 17.40
C GLY A 213 14.26 4.79 17.52
N ASP A 214 13.35 4.43 16.62
CA ASP A 214 12.57 3.19 16.69
C ASP A 214 13.46 1.93 16.69
N VAL A 215 14.47 1.87 15.82
CA VAL A 215 15.42 0.72 15.76
C VAL A 215 16.11 0.55 17.11
N ALA A 216 16.68 1.64 17.65
CA ALA A 216 17.37 1.63 18.93
C ALA A 216 16.43 1.18 20.08
N LEU A 217 15.16 1.59 20.04
CA LEU A 217 14.15 1.18 21.02
C LEU A 217 13.88 -0.33 20.94
N PHE A 218 13.58 -0.85 19.75
CA PHE A 218 13.24 -2.27 19.58
C PHE A 218 14.45 -3.18 19.83
N ASP A 219 15.66 -2.76 19.46
CA ASP A 219 16.90 -3.47 19.80
C ASP A 219 17.13 -3.50 21.33
N ALA A 220 16.83 -2.38 22.03
CA ALA A 220 16.90 -2.35 23.48
C ALA A 220 15.87 -3.26 24.15
N LEU A 221 14.63 -3.24 23.65
CA LEU A 221 13.58 -4.14 24.13
C LEU A 221 13.98 -5.61 23.90
N LEU A 222 14.55 -5.92 22.75
CA LEU A 222 15.05 -7.25 22.43
C LEU A 222 16.14 -7.69 23.42
N ALA A 223 17.09 -6.82 23.74
CA ALA A 223 18.19 -7.09 24.68
C ALA A 223 17.73 -7.30 26.12
N THR A 224 16.51 -6.86 26.50
CA THR A 224 15.93 -7.11 27.84
C THR A 224 15.18 -8.42 27.96
N GLN A 225 14.96 -9.15 26.85
CA GLN A 225 14.19 -10.39 26.87
C GLN A 225 15.05 -11.56 27.34
N ASP A 226 14.43 -12.52 28.02
CA ASP A 226 15.07 -13.80 28.41
C ASP A 226 15.13 -14.74 27.20
N ILE A 227 16.18 -14.56 26.38
CA ILE A 227 16.41 -15.35 25.16
C ILE A 227 17.77 -16.03 25.20
N ASP A 228 17.90 -17.18 24.54
CA ASP A 228 19.19 -17.85 24.33
C ASP A 228 20.04 -17.07 23.30
N THR A 229 20.73 -16.04 23.75
CA THR A 229 21.60 -15.19 22.89
C THR A 229 22.65 -16.03 22.18
N ALA A 230 23.18 -17.08 22.81
CA ALA A 230 24.14 -17.98 22.19
C ALA A 230 23.52 -18.81 21.05
N ALA A 231 22.23 -19.18 21.14
CA ALA A 231 21.54 -19.81 20.03
C ALA A 231 21.35 -18.84 18.85
N VAL A 232 21.00 -17.58 19.14
CA VAL A 232 20.89 -16.53 18.10
C VAL A 232 22.22 -16.30 17.40
N GLU A 233 23.32 -16.15 18.16
CA GLU A 233 24.66 -15.95 17.61
C GLU A 233 25.18 -17.13 16.77
N ARG A 234 24.73 -18.35 17.06
CA ARG A 234 25.05 -19.52 16.21
C ARG A 234 24.34 -19.55 14.86
N THR A 235 23.22 -18.86 14.75
CA THR A 235 22.34 -18.91 13.57
C THR A 235 22.31 -17.61 12.77
N CYS A 236 22.73 -16.51 13.40
CA CYS A 236 22.70 -15.16 12.82
C CYS A 236 24.05 -14.45 13.04
N GLU A 237 24.43 -13.62 12.08
CA GLU A 237 25.51 -12.66 12.29
C GLU A 237 25.01 -11.53 13.20
N VAL A 238 25.36 -11.60 14.49
CA VAL A 238 25.06 -10.56 15.46
C VAL A 238 26.27 -9.62 15.58
N PRO A 239 26.10 -8.30 15.42
CA PRO A 239 27.19 -7.36 15.57
C PRO A 239 27.86 -7.46 16.97
N GLU A 240 29.19 -7.31 17.05
CA GLU A 240 29.92 -7.31 18.30
C GLU A 240 29.35 -6.26 19.27
N GLY A 241 29.11 -6.66 20.51
CA GLY A 241 28.54 -5.79 21.54
C GLY A 241 27.08 -5.44 21.34
N PHE A 242 26.33 -6.15 20.49
CA PHE A 242 24.91 -5.91 20.28
C PHE A 242 24.12 -6.02 21.59
N TRP A 243 24.37 -7.08 22.37
CA TRP A 243 23.68 -7.33 23.63
C TRP A 243 24.13 -6.41 24.79
N ASP A 244 25.31 -5.78 24.66
CA ASP A 244 25.85 -4.87 25.65
C ASP A 244 25.48 -3.40 25.41
N ARG A 245 24.76 -3.13 24.31
CA ARG A 245 24.32 -1.78 23.94
C ARG A 245 23.08 -1.39 24.75
N PRO A 246 23.19 -0.66 25.87
CA PRO A 246 22.07 0.14 26.32
C PRO A 246 21.87 1.17 25.19
N SER A 247 20.80 1.03 24.44
CA SER A 247 20.54 1.89 23.29
C SER A 247 20.21 3.29 23.80
N ALA A 248 21.21 4.09 24.02
CA ALA A 248 21.10 5.47 24.49
C ALA A 248 20.37 6.42 23.50
N ASN A 249 20.09 5.95 22.28
CA ASN A 249 19.60 6.81 21.20
C ASN A 249 18.08 6.76 20.95
N HIS A 250 17.32 6.02 21.73
CA HIS A 250 15.84 6.03 21.58
C HIS A 250 15.17 7.28 22.18
N GLY A 251 15.89 8.02 23.02
CA GLY A 251 15.42 9.30 23.59
C GLY A 251 14.29 9.18 24.62
N ILE A 252 14.14 7.98 25.24
CA ILE A 252 13.07 7.69 26.20
C ILE A 252 13.66 7.71 27.61
N GLU A 253 12.91 8.26 28.57
CA GLU A 253 13.27 8.25 29.99
C GLU A 253 13.42 6.81 30.51
N PRO A 254 14.45 6.49 31.35
CA PRO A 254 14.73 5.15 31.83
C PRO A 254 13.56 4.46 32.53
N SER A 255 12.78 5.20 33.32
CA SER A 255 11.59 4.66 33.99
C SER A 255 10.51 4.21 33.00
N LEU A 256 10.26 5.04 32.00
CA LEU A 256 9.29 4.74 30.94
C LEU A 256 9.72 3.56 30.07
N PHE A 257 11.04 3.44 29.82
CA PHE A 257 11.61 2.28 29.14
C PHE A 257 11.43 1.01 29.98
N ALA A 258 11.68 1.07 31.30
CA ALA A 258 11.48 -0.06 32.19
C ALA A 258 10.02 -0.52 32.25
N ASP A 259 9.07 0.42 32.28
CA ASP A 259 7.63 0.11 32.21
C ASP A 259 7.28 -0.61 30.91
N LEU A 260 7.74 -0.09 29.77
CA LEU A 260 7.52 -0.71 28.46
C LEU A 260 8.16 -2.11 28.38
N ALA A 261 9.40 -2.27 28.83
CA ALA A 261 10.10 -3.55 28.83
C ALA A 261 9.37 -4.57 29.71
N GLY A 262 8.87 -4.14 30.87
CA GLY A 262 8.04 -4.96 31.75
C GLY A 262 6.74 -5.44 31.09
N LEU A 263 6.04 -4.56 30.37
CA LEU A 263 4.84 -4.93 29.60
C LEU A 263 5.15 -5.95 28.50
N VAL A 264 6.24 -5.75 27.76
CA VAL A 264 6.66 -6.67 26.68
C VAL A 264 7.02 -8.03 27.26
N ALA A 265 7.83 -8.10 28.33
CA ALA A 265 8.24 -9.35 28.97
C ALA A 265 7.08 -10.09 29.63
N GLY A 266 6.11 -9.38 30.16
CA GLY A 266 4.92 -9.97 30.84
C GLY A 266 3.78 -10.37 29.92
N SER A 267 3.86 -10.07 28.62
CA SER A 267 2.75 -10.33 27.69
C SER A 267 2.85 -11.71 27.05
N GLU A 268 1.73 -12.46 27.11
CA GLU A 268 1.62 -13.73 26.41
C GLU A 268 1.24 -13.57 24.94
N ARG A 269 0.49 -12.49 24.60
CA ARG A 269 -0.03 -12.22 23.25
C ARG A 269 0.19 -10.75 22.90
N MET A 270 1.33 -10.46 22.34
CA MET A 270 1.68 -9.11 21.90
C MET A 270 1.48 -8.96 20.40
N ILE A 271 0.77 -7.91 19.98
CA ILE A 271 0.66 -7.51 18.58
C ILE A 271 1.24 -6.11 18.39
N THR A 272 2.09 -5.93 17.37
CA THR A 272 2.65 -4.63 17.04
C THR A 272 2.16 -4.17 15.69
N LEU A 273 1.25 -3.17 15.68
CA LEU A 273 0.80 -2.52 14.47
C LEU A 273 1.76 -1.38 14.12
N PHE A 274 2.27 -1.36 12.90
CA PHE A 274 3.12 -0.27 12.43
C PHE A 274 2.65 0.27 11.09
N SER A 275 2.82 1.57 10.89
CA SER A 275 2.28 2.28 9.73
C SER A 275 3.31 3.28 9.18
N GLN A 276 2.85 4.38 8.57
CA GLN A 276 3.69 5.30 7.81
C GLN A 276 4.79 5.98 8.62
N GLY A 277 4.58 6.24 9.91
CA GLY A 277 5.62 6.81 10.78
C GLY A 277 6.87 5.93 10.91
N ALA A 278 6.68 4.60 10.87
CA ALA A 278 7.79 3.65 10.77
C ALA A 278 8.26 3.48 9.32
N ASN A 279 7.33 3.29 8.37
CA ASN A 279 7.65 2.92 6.98
C ASN A 279 8.28 4.04 6.15
N GLN A 280 7.80 5.28 6.29
CA GLN A 280 8.25 6.42 5.48
C GLN A 280 9.48 7.11 6.09
N SER A 281 10.54 6.35 6.28
CA SER A 281 11.82 6.85 6.82
C SER A 281 12.99 6.20 6.08
N ARG A 282 14.20 6.80 6.22
CA ARG A 282 15.43 6.24 5.63
C ARG A 282 15.77 4.86 6.21
N SER A 283 15.44 4.65 7.48
CA SER A 283 15.62 3.40 8.22
C SER A 283 14.35 2.55 8.28
N GLY A 284 13.33 2.82 7.45
CA GLY A 284 12.01 2.18 7.55
C GLY A 284 12.05 0.65 7.44
N THR A 285 12.94 0.09 6.60
CA THR A 285 13.15 -1.36 6.51
C THR A 285 13.75 -1.91 7.81
N ASP A 286 14.74 -1.23 8.38
CA ASP A 286 15.39 -1.65 9.61
C ASP A 286 14.45 -1.53 10.82
N LYS A 287 13.57 -0.50 10.84
CA LYS A 287 12.49 -0.38 11.84
C LYS A 287 11.54 -1.57 11.77
N GLY A 288 11.09 -1.93 10.56
CA GLY A 288 10.25 -3.11 10.35
C GLY A 288 10.94 -4.39 10.80
N ASN A 289 12.23 -4.56 10.51
CA ASN A 289 13.00 -5.72 10.95
C ASN A 289 13.20 -5.76 12.46
N ALA A 290 13.50 -4.64 13.12
CA ALA A 290 13.65 -4.59 14.56
C ALA A 290 12.35 -5.00 15.29
N ILE A 291 11.19 -4.54 14.79
CA ILE A 291 9.88 -5.00 15.25
C ILE A 291 9.71 -6.51 15.06
N ILE A 292 9.99 -7.02 13.86
CA ILE A 292 9.86 -8.45 13.55
C ILE A 292 10.79 -9.28 14.41
N ASN A 293 12.04 -8.85 14.61
CA ASN A 293 13.04 -9.54 15.42
C ASN A 293 12.58 -9.71 16.88
N LEU A 294 11.98 -8.67 17.47
CA LEU A 294 11.41 -8.77 18.82
C LEU A 294 10.34 -9.85 18.89
N HIS A 295 9.41 -9.89 17.91
CA HIS A 295 8.38 -10.91 17.86
C HIS A 295 8.91 -12.33 17.63
N LEU A 296 9.94 -12.49 16.78
CA LEU A 296 10.61 -13.77 16.55
C LEU A 296 11.28 -14.27 17.84
N ALA A 297 12.07 -13.43 18.50
CA ALA A 297 12.83 -13.77 19.69
C ALA A 297 11.92 -14.13 20.88
N THR A 298 10.78 -13.47 21.01
CA THR A 298 9.79 -13.73 22.08
C THR A 298 8.77 -14.81 21.72
N GLY A 299 8.89 -15.47 20.56
CA GLY A 299 7.95 -16.49 20.11
C GLY A 299 6.53 -15.96 19.82
N GLN A 300 6.42 -14.67 19.51
CA GLN A 300 5.17 -13.94 19.28
C GLN A 300 4.80 -13.87 17.80
N ILE A 301 5.03 -14.95 17.05
CA ILE A 301 4.64 -15.08 15.64
C ILE A 301 3.88 -16.38 15.42
N ASN A 302 2.93 -16.39 14.49
CA ASN A 302 2.08 -17.54 14.18
C ASN A 302 1.29 -18.05 15.39
N ARG A 303 0.89 -17.15 16.26
CA ARG A 303 0.04 -17.39 17.42
C ARG A 303 -1.13 -16.41 17.38
N ARG A 304 -2.30 -16.90 17.77
CA ARG A 304 -3.50 -16.08 17.85
C ARG A 304 -3.28 -14.91 18.82
N GLY A 305 -3.54 -13.69 18.34
CA GLY A 305 -3.37 -12.47 19.13
C GLY A 305 -1.93 -11.95 19.21
N ALA A 306 -0.99 -12.49 18.41
CA ALA A 306 0.40 -12.11 18.50
C ALA A 306 1.06 -12.00 17.11
N GLY A 307 1.90 -10.97 16.92
CA GLY A 307 2.73 -10.80 15.73
C GLY A 307 2.92 -9.37 15.30
N PRO A 308 3.87 -9.15 14.36
CA PRO A 308 4.05 -7.86 13.71
C PRO A 308 3.00 -7.65 12.61
N PHE A 309 2.26 -6.55 12.65
CA PHE A 309 1.19 -6.26 11.72
C PHE A 309 1.41 -4.92 11.00
N SER A 310 1.85 -4.94 9.77
CA SER A 310 1.95 -3.73 8.96
C SER A 310 0.58 -3.36 8.39
N ILE A 311 0.11 -2.13 8.67
CA ILE A 311 -1.22 -1.67 8.25
C ILE A 311 -1.07 -0.78 7.02
N THR A 312 -1.66 -1.20 5.88
CA THR A 312 -1.61 -0.40 4.66
C THR A 312 -2.62 0.75 4.65
N GLY A 313 -2.22 1.88 4.05
CA GLY A 313 -3.10 3.05 3.91
C GLY A 313 -4.05 2.96 2.73
N GLN A 314 -3.60 2.47 1.59
CA GLN A 314 -4.38 2.45 0.36
C GLN A 314 -5.27 1.20 0.25
N PRO A 315 -6.44 1.30 -0.42
CA PRO A 315 -7.46 0.26 -0.40
C PRO A 315 -7.02 -1.04 -1.08
N ASN A 316 -6.11 -0.99 -2.05
CA ASN A 316 -5.62 -2.15 -2.78
C ASN A 316 -4.10 -2.14 -3.04
N ALA A 317 -3.31 -1.48 -2.20
CA ALA A 317 -1.86 -1.59 -2.28
C ALA A 317 -1.39 -3.04 -2.13
N MET A 318 -2.08 -3.83 -1.32
CA MET A 318 -1.83 -5.27 -1.16
C MET A 318 -2.08 -6.03 -2.45
N GLY A 319 -3.22 -5.79 -3.14
CA GLY A 319 -3.53 -6.45 -4.42
C GLY A 319 -2.48 -6.17 -5.50
N GLY A 320 -1.92 -4.95 -5.54
CA GLY A 320 -0.79 -4.64 -6.42
C GLY A 320 0.47 -5.44 -6.07
N ARG A 321 0.75 -5.66 -4.78
CA ARG A 321 1.86 -6.53 -4.33
C ARG A 321 1.63 -7.99 -4.72
N GLU A 322 0.38 -8.49 -4.59
CA GLU A 322 0.00 -9.86 -4.92
C GLU A 322 0.23 -10.19 -6.41
N VAL A 323 0.08 -9.23 -7.32
CA VAL A 323 0.21 -9.47 -8.76
C VAL A 323 1.50 -8.93 -9.40
N GLY A 324 2.41 -8.39 -8.58
CA GLY A 324 3.72 -7.93 -9.05
C GLY A 324 3.73 -6.49 -9.59
N GLY A 325 2.79 -5.63 -9.18
CA GLY A 325 2.71 -4.23 -9.60
C GLY A 325 3.82 -3.30 -9.06
N LEU A 326 4.92 -3.84 -8.56
CA LEU A 326 6.12 -3.14 -8.12
C LEU A 326 7.29 -3.42 -9.06
N ALA A 327 8.15 -2.43 -9.28
CA ALA A 327 9.28 -2.53 -10.19
C ALA A 327 10.27 -3.67 -9.84
N ASN A 328 10.37 -4.05 -8.58
CA ASN A 328 11.30 -5.07 -8.08
C ASN A 328 10.68 -6.48 -7.93
N THR A 329 9.47 -6.71 -8.38
CA THR A 329 8.82 -8.02 -8.44
C THR A 329 8.40 -8.32 -9.87
N LEU A 330 8.42 -9.58 -10.30
CA LEU A 330 8.02 -9.95 -11.67
C LEU A 330 6.50 -10.13 -11.76
N ALA A 331 5.97 -11.07 -11.00
CA ALA A 331 4.54 -11.38 -10.91
C ALA A 331 4.30 -12.29 -9.70
N CYS A 332 3.18 -12.14 -8.99
CA CYS A 332 2.75 -13.05 -7.93
C CYS A 332 3.86 -13.39 -6.91
N HIS A 333 4.54 -12.41 -6.38
CA HIS A 333 5.70 -12.54 -5.48
C HIS A 333 6.98 -13.12 -6.11
N LEU A 334 6.93 -13.57 -7.36
CA LEU A 334 8.11 -14.08 -8.07
C LEU A 334 9.10 -12.95 -8.38
N GLY A 335 10.39 -13.30 -8.32
CA GLY A 335 11.50 -12.45 -8.71
C GLY A 335 11.91 -12.64 -10.17
N PHE A 336 13.21 -12.46 -10.47
CA PHE A 336 13.74 -12.45 -11.83
C PHE A 336 14.80 -13.54 -12.06
N SER A 337 14.82 -14.60 -11.24
CA SER A 337 15.65 -15.77 -11.54
C SER A 337 15.23 -16.43 -12.86
N ASP A 338 16.13 -17.19 -13.48
CA ASP A 338 15.85 -17.83 -14.77
C ASP A 338 14.64 -18.77 -14.69
N ASP A 339 14.49 -19.52 -13.59
CA ASP A 339 13.36 -20.44 -13.38
C ASP A 339 12.03 -19.68 -13.23
N GLU A 340 12.02 -18.60 -12.44
CA GLU A 340 10.83 -17.76 -12.24
C GLU A 340 10.42 -17.09 -13.55
N ARG A 341 11.39 -16.55 -14.28
CA ARG A 341 11.16 -15.94 -15.60
C ARG A 341 10.64 -16.96 -16.60
N ALA A 342 11.19 -18.17 -16.63
CA ALA A 342 10.70 -19.24 -17.50
C ALA A 342 9.26 -19.63 -17.17
N ALA A 343 8.91 -19.74 -15.89
CA ALA A 343 7.55 -20.03 -15.43
C ALA A 343 6.56 -18.94 -15.87
N VAL A 344 6.89 -17.66 -15.65
CA VAL A 344 6.03 -16.53 -16.04
C VAL A 344 5.91 -16.38 -17.56
N SER A 345 7.03 -16.54 -18.30
CA SER A 345 7.05 -16.49 -19.76
C SER A 345 6.14 -17.57 -20.36
N GLY A 346 6.23 -18.80 -19.83
CA GLY A 346 5.37 -19.91 -20.24
C GLY A 346 3.89 -19.66 -19.94
N PHE A 347 3.57 -19.13 -18.75
CA PHE A 347 2.20 -18.84 -18.35
C PHE A 347 1.59 -17.67 -19.15
N TRP A 348 2.33 -16.59 -19.35
CA TRP A 348 1.88 -15.43 -20.13
C TRP A 348 1.98 -15.65 -21.65
N ARG A 349 2.67 -16.70 -22.08
CA ARG A 349 2.91 -17.03 -23.48
C ARG A 349 3.58 -15.88 -24.22
N THR A 350 4.70 -15.42 -23.69
CA THR A 350 5.48 -14.31 -24.25
C THR A 350 6.96 -14.68 -24.35
N ASP A 351 7.62 -14.18 -25.39
CA ASP A 351 9.06 -14.23 -25.59
C ASP A 351 9.77 -12.89 -25.28
N ARG A 352 8.97 -11.89 -24.89
CA ARG A 352 9.44 -10.51 -24.62
C ARG A 352 9.54 -10.16 -23.14
N LEU A 353 9.54 -11.18 -22.27
CA LEU A 353 9.57 -10.93 -20.82
C LEU A 353 10.80 -10.10 -20.41
N THR A 354 10.59 -9.07 -19.61
CA THR A 354 11.68 -8.25 -19.06
C THR A 354 12.78 -9.08 -18.41
N GLN A 355 14.03 -8.63 -18.53
CA GLN A 355 15.20 -9.35 -18.03
C GLN A 355 15.48 -9.13 -16.54
N GLY A 356 14.93 -8.06 -15.95
CA GLY A 356 15.20 -7.71 -14.58
C GLY A 356 14.22 -6.67 -14.02
N PRO A 357 14.47 -6.21 -12.79
CA PRO A 357 13.68 -5.16 -12.14
C PRO A 357 13.78 -3.82 -12.89
N GLY A 358 12.72 -3.03 -12.82
CA GLY A 358 12.66 -1.69 -13.36
C GLY A 358 12.99 -0.59 -12.34
N LEU A 359 12.79 0.65 -12.77
CA LEU A 359 13.00 1.84 -11.97
C LEU A 359 11.91 1.99 -10.90
N LYS A 360 12.32 2.27 -9.66
CA LYS A 360 11.41 2.60 -8.57
C LYS A 360 10.86 4.02 -8.74
N ALA A 361 9.73 4.32 -8.12
CA ALA A 361 8.96 5.53 -8.34
C ALA A 361 9.79 6.83 -8.46
N VAL A 362 10.69 7.11 -7.52
CA VAL A 362 11.52 8.33 -7.55
C VAL A 362 12.49 8.28 -8.74
N ASP A 363 13.21 7.16 -8.90
CA ASP A 363 14.16 6.98 -9.99
C ASP A 363 13.46 7.00 -11.35
N LEU A 364 12.23 6.49 -11.44
CA LEU A 364 11.41 6.53 -12.64
C LEU A 364 11.13 7.98 -13.07
N PHE A 365 10.71 8.86 -12.16
CA PHE A 365 10.48 10.27 -12.49
C PHE A 365 11.79 11.04 -12.75
N GLU A 366 12.91 10.65 -12.14
CA GLU A 366 14.22 11.19 -12.50
C GLU A 366 14.62 10.78 -13.94
N ALA A 367 14.36 9.53 -14.34
CA ALA A 367 14.60 9.05 -15.70
C ALA A 367 13.68 9.76 -16.73
N VAL A 368 12.43 10.04 -16.38
CA VAL A 368 11.56 10.91 -17.21
C VAL A 368 12.15 12.30 -17.35
N HIS A 369 12.60 12.90 -16.24
CA HIS A 369 13.20 14.23 -16.27
C HIS A 369 14.51 14.27 -17.08
N GLY A 370 15.32 13.21 -17.00
CA GLY A 370 16.57 13.03 -17.74
C GLY A 370 16.37 12.75 -19.23
N GLY A 371 15.17 12.33 -19.63
CA GLY A 371 14.84 11.98 -21.01
C GLY A 371 15.18 10.54 -21.40
N ASP A 372 15.48 9.66 -20.44
CA ASP A 372 15.64 8.23 -20.66
C ASP A 372 14.28 7.56 -20.85
N VAL A 373 13.29 7.93 -20.03
CA VAL A 373 11.87 7.57 -20.21
C VAL A 373 11.17 8.66 -21.00
N LYS A 374 10.57 8.30 -22.13
CA LYS A 374 9.95 9.20 -23.11
C LYS A 374 8.46 9.00 -23.27
N PHE A 375 7.96 7.85 -22.88
CA PHE A 375 6.54 7.52 -22.80
C PHE A 375 6.19 7.14 -21.37
N LEU A 376 5.26 7.89 -20.75
CA LEU A 376 4.79 7.63 -19.38
C LEU A 376 3.27 7.50 -19.36
N TRP A 377 2.75 6.38 -18.82
CA TRP A 377 1.34 6.21 -18.54
C TRP A 377 1.08 6.24 -17.03
N VAL A 378 0.32 7.23 -16.58
CA VAL A 378 -0.10 7.39 -15.17
C VAL A 378 -1.53 6.91 -15.01
N MET A 379 -1.79 6.04 -14.02
CA MET A 379 -3.11 5.46 -13.78
C MET A 379 -3.58 5.71 -12.34
N ALA A 380 -4.75 6.34 -12.19
CA ALA A 380 -5.48 6.55 -10.93
C ALA A 380 -4.66 7.21 -9.80
N THR A 381 -3.72 8.11 -10.14
CA THR A 381 -2.91 8.85 -9.17
C THR A 381 -2.46 10.21 -9.73
N ASN A 382 -2.07 11.13 -8.85
CA ASN A 382 -1.70 12.51 -9.20
C ASN A 382 -0.24 12.82 -8.76
N PRO A 383 0.79 12.26 -9.45
CA PRO A 383 2.19 12.42 -9.05
C PRO A 383 2.68 13.87 -9.06
N ALA A 384 2.12 14.75 -9.86
CA ALA A 384 2.43 16.19 -9.85
C ALA A 384 2.17 16.86 -8.48
N VAL A 385 1.39 16.21 -7.60
CA VAL A 385 1.08 16.66 -6.24
C VAL A 385 1.68 15.74 -5.19
N SER A 386 1.57 14.42 -5.38
CA SER A 386 1.83 13.42 -4.33
C SER A 386 3.27 12.93 -4.26
N MET A 387 4.08 13.14 -5.29
CA MET A 387 5.49 12.75 -5.29
C MET A 387 6.37 13.74 -4.53
N PRO A 388 7.47 13.28 -3.89
CA PRO A 388 8.49 14.19 -3.38
C PRO A 388 9.10 15.02 -4.53
N ASN A 389 9.56 16.22 -4.22
CA ASN A 389 10.06 17.17 -5.22
C ASN A 389 9.06 17.45 -6.34
N ALA A 390 7.81 17.73 -6.00
CA ALA A 390 6.69 17.89 -6.94
C ALA A 390 6.98 18.89 -8.09
N GLY A 391 7.80 19.92 -7.85
CA GLY A 391 8.29 20.83 -8.89
C GLY A 391 9.05 20.10 -10.00
N ARG A 392 10.00 19.24 -9.60
CA ARG A 392 10.81 18.44 -10.55
C ARG A 392 9.97 17.39 -11.28
N VAL A 393 8.97 16.81 -10.61
CA VAL A 393 8.02 15.89 -11.25
C VAL A 393 7.17 16.61 -12.31
N ARG A 394 6.71 17.83 -12.05
CA ARG A 394 5.99 18.65 -13.05
C ARG A 394 6.88 18.98 -14.24
N GLU A 395 8.15 19.32 -14.00
CA GLU A 395 9.13 19.53 -15.08
C GLU A 395 9.35 18.25 -15.89
N ALA A 396 9.45 17.09 -15.25
CA ALA A 396 9.58 15.80 -15.91
C ALA A 396 8.38 15.51 -16.82
N LEU A 397 7.16 15.66 -16.30
CA LEU A 397 5.93 15.50 -17.08
C LEU A 397 5.86 16.46 -18.28
N ALA A 398 6.25 17.72 -18.10
CA ALA A 398 6.22 18.71 -19.16
C ALA A 398 7.28 18.45 -20.27
N LYS A 399 8.38 17.75 -19.95
CA LYS A 399 9.44 17.39 -20.90
C LYS A 399 9.22 16.03 -21.57
N CYS A 400 8.41 15.16 -21.00
CA CYS A 400 8.16 13.83 -21.52
C CYS A 400 7.49 13.90 -22.90
N GLU A 401 7.99 13.13 -23.87
CA GLU A 401 7.48 13.17 -25.25
C GLU A 401 6.01 12.74 -25.32
N THR A 402 5.61 11.76 -24.54
CA THR A 402 4.22 11.33 -24.43
C THR A 402 3.84 11.04 -22.98
N VAL A 403 2.82 11.72 -22.48
CA VAL A 403 2.19 11.45 -21.18
C VAL A 403 0.74 11.07 -21.40
N VAL A 404 0.37 9.88 -20.96
CA VAL A 404 -1.01 9.36 -20.93
C VAL A 404 -1.48 9.33 -19.47
N VAL A 405 -2.71 9.78 -19.23
CA VAL A 405 -3.33 9.73 -17.89
C VAL A 405 -4.69 9.04 -17.98
N SER A 406 -4.85 7.95 -17.24
CA SER A 406 -6.15 7.33 -16.97
C SER A 406 -6.63 7.81 -15.60
N ASP A 407 -7.73 8.56 -15.56
CA ASP A 407 -8.28 9.13 -14.32
C ASP A 407 -9.80 9.25 -14.39
N VAL A 408 -10.41 9.39 -13.22
CA VAL A 408 -11.84 9.65 -13.08
C VAL A 408 -12.18 11.15 -13.19
N LEU A 409 -11.22 12.03 -12.89
CA LEU A 409 -11.38 13.48 -12.88
C LEU A 409 -10.80 14.11 -14.16
N GLU A 410 -11.53 15.10 -14.69
CA GLU A 410 -11.11 15.85 -15.87
C GLU A 410 -9.94 16.78 -15.56
N ASP A 411 -9.95 17.41 -14.40
CA ASP A 411 -9.02 18.47 -14.02
C ASP A 411 -8.19 18.06 -12.79
N THR A 412 -6.98 17.55 -13.05
CA THR A 412 -5.96 17.27 -12.05
C THR A 412 -4.63 17.89 -12.46
N ASP A 413 -3.74 18.15 -11.49
CA ASP A 413 -2.41 18.74 -11.82
C ASP A 413 -1.61 17.86 -12.78
N THR A 414 -1.70 16.53 -12.65
CA THR A 414 -1.08 15.60 -13.62
C THR A 414 -1.83 15.58 -14.93
N GLY A 415 -3.16 15.57 -14.92
CA GLY A 415 -4.01 15.57 -16.11
C GLY A 415 -3.82 16.79 -17.00
N ARG A 416 -3.53 17.96 -16.42
CA ARG A 416 -3.21 19.21 -17.17
C ARG A 416 -1.91 19.12 -17.95
N LEU A 417 -0.99 18.22 -17.58
CA LEU A 417 0.29 17.98 -18.24
C LEU A 417 0.24 16.79 -19.21
N ALA A 418 -0.90 16.10 -19.31
CA ALA A 418 -1.06 14.94 -20.17
C ALA A 418 -1.33 15.32 -21.62
N HIS A 419 -0.77 14.57 -22.55
CA HIS A 419 -1.07 14.63 -23.98
C HIS A 419 -2.37 13.90 -24.31
N ILE A 420 -2.62 12.77 -23.62
CA ILE A 420 -3.80 11.94 -23.80
C ILE A 420 -4.43 11.69 -22.43
N ARG A 421 -5.75 11.90 -22.31
CA ARG A 421 -6.51 11.62 -21.09
C ARG A 421 -7.61 10.60 -21.38
N LEU A 422 -7.65 9.52 -20.60
CA LEU A 422 -8.56 8.39 -20.77
C LEU A 422 -9.52 8.32 -19.57
N PRO A 423 -10.85 8.30 -19.81
CA PRO A 423 -11.83 8.30 -18.74
C PRO A 423 -11.92 6.93 -18.07
N ALA A 424 -11.67 6.89 -16.76
CA ALA A 424 -11.73 5.69 -15.94
C ALA A 424 -13.03 5.59 -15.13
N LEU A 425 -13.45 4.36 -14.82
CA LEU A 425 -14.57 4.08 -13.92
C LEU A 425 -14.15 4.31 -12.46
N ALA A 426 -15.05 4.91 -11.68
CA ALA A 426 -14.90 5.12 -10.24
C ALA A 426 -15.47 3.95 -9.41
N TRP A 427 -15.40 4.11 -8.06
CA TRP A 427 -16.09 3.22 -7.14
C TRP A 427 -17.59 3.17 -7.44
N GLY A 428 -18.16 1.96 -7.36
CA GLY A 428 -19.58 1.73 -7.68
C GLY A 428 -19.88 1.56 -9.16
N GLU A 429 -18.91 1.80 -10.06
CA GLU A 429 -19.07 1.71 -11.51
C GLU A 429 -18.31 0.53 -12.12
N LYS A 430 -17.37 -0.09 -11.37
CA LYS A 430 -16.54 -1.21 -11.84
C LYS A 430 -16.56 -2.39 -10.87
N ASP A 431 -16.48 -3.60 -11.44
CA ASP A 431 -16.32 -4.85 -10.73
C ASP A 431 -14.86 -5.30 -10.73
N GLY A 432 -14.43 -5.87 -9.61
CA GLY A 432 -13.12 -6.48 -9.49
C GLY A 432 -12.79 -6.84 -8.04
N THR A 433 -11.51 -7.07 -7.77
CA THR A 433 -11.03 -7.50 -6.46
C THR A 433 -10.09 -6.49 -5.84
N VAL A 434 -10.10 -6.43 -4.51
CA VAL A 434 -9.17 -5.67 -3.69
C VAL A 434 -8.69 -6.54 -2.53
N THR A 435 -7.45 -6.35 -2.12
CA THR A 435 -6.85 -7.07 -0.98
C THR A 435 -6.54 -6.08 0.13
N ASN A 436 -7.05 -6.33 1.32
CA ASN A 436 -6.88 -5.46 2.48
C ASN A 436 -5.59 -5.77 3.28
N SER A 437 -5.36 -5.06 4.40
CA SER A 437 -4.12 -5.18 5.17
C SER A 437 -3.89 -6.58 5.76
N ASP A 438 -4.93 -7.35 6.07
CA ASP A 438 -4.81 -8.74 6.54
C ASP A 438 -4.82 -9.78 5.41
N ARG A 439 -4.54 -9.32 4.17
CA ARG A 439 -4.40 -10.13 2.94
C ARG A 439 -5.64 -10.91 2.55
N ILE A 440 -6.82 -10.47 2.97
CA ILE A 440 -8.06 -11.08 2.52
C ILE A 440 -8.55 -10.40 1.24
N VAL A 441 -8.72 -11.20 0.19
CA VAL A 441 -9.25 -10.75 -1.09
C VAL A 441 -10.74 -10.48 -0.96
N ARG A 442 -11.19 -9.30 -1.36
CA ARG A 442 -12.57 -8.84 -1.31
C ARG A 442 -13.06 -8.45 -2.69
N ARG A 443 -14.35 -8.56 -2.91
CA ARG A 443 -14.97 -8.16 -4.16
C ARG A 443 -15.56 -6.76 -4.06
N GLN A 444 -15.07 -5.86 -4.89
CA GLN A 444 -15.75 -4.61 -5.20
C GLN A 444 -16.77 -4.87 -6.32
N ARG A 445 -18.02 -4.46 -6.12
CA ARG A 445 -19.12 -4.67 -7.07
C ARG A 445 -19.66 -3.35 -7.57
N ALA A 446 -19.87 -3.29 -8.90
CA ALA A 446 -20.59 -2.19 -9.52
C ALA A 446 -22.07 -2.20 -9.12
N HIS A 447 -22.63 -1.02 -8.96
CA HIS A 447 -24.05 -0.79 -8.70
C HIS A 447 -24.59 0.41 -9.48
N PHE A 448 -23.73 1.07 -10.27
CA PHE A 448 -24.07 2.07 -11.26
C PHE A 448 -23.50 1.70 -12.62
N PRO A 449 -24.18 2.09 -13.72
CA PRO A 449 -23.57 2.05 -15.05
C PRO A 449 -22.40 3.05 -15.11
N GLY A 450 -21.41 2.75 -15.94
CA GLY A 450 -20.33 3.70 -16.25
C GLY A 450 -20.85 4.98 -16.88
N PRO A 451 -20.39 6.17 -16.46
CA PRO A 451 -20.81 7.43 -17.05
C PRO A 451 -20.09 7.71 -18.37
N GLY A 452 -20.78 8.33 -19.30
CA GLY A 452 -20.19 8.69 -20.59
C GLY A 452 -19.57 7.49 -21.30
N GLU A 453 -18.31 7.61 -21.66
CA GLU A 453 -17.51 6.55 -22.31
C GLU A 453 -16.46 5.96 -21.37
N ALA A 454 -16.56 6.19 -20.04
CA ALA A 454 -15.58 5.68 -19.06
C ALA A 454 -15.49 4.15 -19.08
N ARG A 455 -14.27 3.63 -18.93
CA ARG A 455 -13.98 2.18 -18.93
C ARG A 455 -13.19 1.80 -17.68
N ALA A 456 -13.24 0.51 -17.31
CA ALA A 456 -12.30 -0.03 -16.33
C ALA A 456 -10.88 0.03 -16.88
N ASP A 457 -9.89 0.31 -16.03
CA ASP A 457 -8.51 0.55 -16.46
C ASP A 457 -7.88 -0.68 -17.14
N TRP A 458 -8.36 -1.89 -16.82
CA TRP A 458 -7.89 -3.15 -17.45
C TRP A 458 -8.45 -3.42 -18.85
N ARG A 459 -9.42 -2.65 -19.34
CA ARG A 459 -10.05 -2.78 -20.67
C ARG A 459 -9.42 -1.90 -21.72
#